data_174656e33b3f6b658f16d0e5a6beda01
#
_entry.id   174656e33b3f6b658f16d0e5a6beda01
#
_cell.length_a   1.000
_cell.length_b   1.000
_cell.length_c   1.000
_cell.angle_alpha   90.00
_cell.angle_beta   90.00
_cell.angle_gamma   90.00
#
_symmetry.space_group_name_H-M   'P 1'
#
loop_
_entity.id
_entity.type
_entity.pdbx_description
1 polymer ?
#
loop_
_entity_poly.entity_id
_entity_poly.type
_entity_poly.pdbx_seq_one_letter_code
_entity_poly.pdbx_strand_id
1 'polypeptide(L)'
;MHNPNLISGVSLRARQHIAKALAVGALSFVAASAVQADATLPGKGTTVQPIQSSIAEEAFQTILVSKALEKLGYTVKAPQETEYATGHLALANGDATFMATHWDPLHADFYRNAGGDDKLWRQGTYVRNSLQGYLIDKKTADQYKITHISQLSDPALAKLFDTNGDGKADLTGCNPGWGCELVIEHQLTAYKLRGTVTHNQGSYAALIADTIARYKQGKPILYYTWTPYWVSGVLQPGKDVVWLQVPHSSL
;
A
#
# COMPACT_ATOMS: atom_id res chain seq x y z
N MET A 1 -70.98 -2.66 -40.77
CA MET A 1 -71.89 -1.80 -39.99
C MET A 1 -71.24 -1.62 -38.62
N HIS A 2 -70.45 -0.54 -38.46
CA HIS A 2 -69.79 -0.21 -37.18
C HIS A 2 -70.53 0.96 -36.55
N ASN A 3 -70.98 0.77 -35.33
CA ASN A 3 -71.73 1.75 -34.57
C ASN A 3 -70.72 2.61 -33.73
N PRO A 4 -70.53 3.91 -33.99
CA PRO A 4 -69.67 4.80 -33.22
C PRO A 4 -70.54 5.66 -32.30
N ASN A 5 -70.89 5.19 -31.10
CA ASN A 5 -71.44 6.06 -30.04
C ASN A 5 -71.44 5.35 -28.70
N LEU A 6 -70.35 5.44 -28.00
CA LEU A 6 -70.29 5.16 -26.54
C LEU A 6 -69.06 5.85 -25.88
N ILE A 7 -68.94 7.15 -25.97
CA ILE A 7 -68.17 7.97 -25.03
C ILE A 7 -68.80 9.38 -24.97
N SER A 8 -69.93 9.46 -24.30
CA SER A 8 -70.43 10.77 -23.85
C SER A 8 -71.15 10.57 -22.51
N GLY A 9 -70.45 10.76 -21.43
CA GLY A 9 -71.05 10.61 -20.11
C GLY A 9 -70.10 10.79 -18.92
N VAL A 10 -69.03 11.56 -19.07
CA VAL A 10 -68.29 11.98 -17.88
C VAL A 10 -68.71 13.42 -17.57
N SER A 11 -69.51 13.59 -16.48
CA SER A 11 -70.07 14.86 -16.07
C SER A 11 -68.95 15.87 -15.73
N LEU A 12 -69.27 17.15 -15.98
CA LEU A 12 -68.39 18.29 -15.69
C LEU A 12 -67.82 18.29 -14.25
N ARG A 13 -68.59 17.71 -13.31
CA ARG A 13 -68.17 17.57 -11.89
C ARG A 13 -67.03 16.55 -11.70
N ALA A 14 -67.02 15.45 -12.47
CA ALA A 14 -65.95 14.46 -12.40
C ALA A 14 -64.61 15.01 -12.91
N ARG A 15 -64.64 15.87 -13.96
CA ARG A 15 -63.44 16.55 -14.47
C ARG A 15 -62.84 17.53 -13.46
N GLN A 16 -63.68 18.23 -12.65
CA GLN A 16 -63.19 19.14 -11.62
C GLN A 16 -62.54 18.41 -10.44
N HIS A 17 -63.01 17.24 -10.07
CA HIS A 17 -62.38 16.42 -9.02
C HIS A 17 -61.09 15.80 -9.44
N ILE A 18 -60.93 15.38 -10.71
CA ILE A 18 -59.68 14.83 -11.24
C ILE A 18 -58.63 15.94 -11.34
N ALA A 19 -58.98 17.15 -11.78
CA ALA A 19 -58.07 18.28 -11.84
C ALA A 19 -57.60 18.73 -10.45
N LYS A 20 -58.45 18.66 -9.43
CA LYS A 20 -58.07 18.99 -8.03
C LYS A 20 -57.20 17.91 -7.41
N ALA A 21 -57.43 16.62 -7.72
CA ALA A 21 -56.60 15.51 -7.24
C ALA A 21 -55.20 15.53 -7.85
N LEU A 22 -55.08 15.91 -9.11
CA LEU A 22 -53.78 16.06 -9.77
C LEU A 22 -52.97 17.28 -9.27
N ALA A 23 -53.64 18.38 -8.93
CA ALA A 23 -53.02 19.57 -8.35
C ALA A 23 -52.50 19.32 -6.93
N VAL A 24 -53.21 18.54 -6.12
CA VAL A 24 -52.75 18.18 -4.75
C VAL A 24 -51.60 17.15 -4.81
N GLY A 25 -51.64 16.21 -5.77
CA GLY A 25 -50.58 15.25 -5.99
C GLY A 25 -49.25 15.90 -6.46
N ALA A 26 -49.34 16.92 -7.32
CA ALA A 26 -48.17 17.65 -7.81
C ALA A 26 -47.51 18.51 -6.72
N LEU A 27 -48.29 19.12 -5.84
CA LEU A 27 -47.74 19.89 -4.68
C LEU A 27 -47.08 18.97 -3.63
N SER A 28 -47.55 17.74 -3.46
CA SER A 28 -46.96 16.79 -2.51
C SER A 28 -45.64 16.22 -3.02
N PHE A 29 -45.45 16.14 -4.33
CA PHE A 29 -44.18 15.67 -4.92
C PHE A 29 -43.06 16.75 -4.92
N VAL A 30 -43.42 18.03 -4.96
CA VAL A 30 -42.45 19.15 -4.87
C VAL A 30 -41.97 19.35 -3.45
N ALA A 31 -42.82 19.04 -2.43
CA ALA A 31 -42.41 19.14 -1.03
C ALA A 31 -41.51 18.01 -0.55
N ALA A 32 -41.52 16.84 -1.22
CA ALA A 32 -40.65 15.71 -0.88
C ALA A 32 -39.20 15.87 -1.41
N SER A 33 -38.96 16.78 -2.36
CA SER A 33 -37.63 17.01 -2.93
C SER A 33 -36.82 18.08 -2.19
N ALA A 34 -37.37 18.74 -1.20
CA ALA A 34 -36.72 19.84 -0.47
C ALA A 34 -36.16 19.45 0.92
N VAL A 35 -36.22 18.17 1.29
CA VAL A 35 -35.73 17.72 2.61
C VAL A 35 -34.39 16.94 2.48
N GLN A 36 -33.65 17.17 1.41
CA GLN A 36 -32.38 16.46 1.20
C GLN A 36 -31.17 17.41 1.19
N ALA A 37 -31.14 18.38 2.05
CA ALA A 37 -30.01 19.28 2.17
C ALA A 37 -29.75 19.69 3.61
N ASP A 38 -29.31 18.77 4.43
CA ASP A 38 -28.36 19.02 5.51
C ASP A 38 -27.88 17.72 6.16
N ALA A 39 -27.47 16.73 5.37
CA ALA A 39 -26.67 15.64 5.92
C ALA A 39 -25.33 16.28 6.34
N THR A 40 -25.18 16.53 7.63
CA THR A 40 -23.87 16.93 8.17
C THR A 40 -22.84 15.90 7.74
N LEU A 41 -21.76 16.36 7.13
CA LEU A 41 -20.65 15.48 6.73
C LEU A 41 -20.23 14.61 7.93
N PRO A 42 -19.98 13.31 7.75
CA PRO A 42 -19.78 12.37 8.86
C PRO A 42 -18.57 12.73 9.73
N GLY A 43 -17.59 13.46 9.18
CA GLY A 43 -16.39 13.89 9.89
C GLY A 43 -16.48 15.27 10.55
N LYS A 44 -17.63 15.97 10.44
CA LYS A 44 -17.76 17.33 10.98
C LYS A 44 -17.48 17.40 12.49
N GLY A 45 -16.49 18.21 12.85
CA GLY A 45 -16.07 18.37 14.25
C GLY A 45 -15.09 17.30 14.74
N THR A 46 -14.73 16.33 13.90
CA THR A 46 -13.78 15.27 14.26
C THR A 46 -12.41 15.56 13.67
N THR A 47 -11.38 15.51 14.49
CA THR A 47 -9.97 15.66 14.08
C THR A 47 -9.31 14.30 14.04
N VAL A 48 -8.51 14.05 13.00
CA VAL A 48 -7.73 12.82 12.82
C VAL A 48 -6.24 13.13 12.71
N GLN A 49 -5.41 12.28 13.31
CA GLN A 49 -3.96 12.33 13.28
C GLN A 49 -3.44 11.15 12.46
N PRO A 50 -3.04 11.35 11.19
CA PRO A 50 -2.36 10.31 10.41
C PRO A 50 -0.93 10.12 10.89
N ILE A 51 -0.45 8.87 10.73
CA ILE A 51 0.95 8.50 10.83
C ILE A 51 1.38 7.73 9.58
N GLN A 52 2.66 7.75 9.27
CA GLN A 52 3.25 7.07 8.11
C GLN A 52 4.72 6.74 8.39
N SER A 53 5.30 5.87 7.56
CA SER A 53 6.76 5.68 7.54
C SER A 53 7.45 6.76 6.68
N SER A 54 8.78 6.67 6.57
CA SER A 54 9.59 7.53 5.70
C SER A 54 9.51 7.17 4.21
N ILE A 55 8.67 6.19 3.84
CA ILE A 55 8.55 5.70 2.46
C ILE A 55 7.63 6.62 1.65
N ALA A 56 8.12 7.08 0.50
CA ALA A 56 7.41 8.05 -0.34
C ALA A 56 6.04 7.57 -0.83
N GLU A 57 5.88 6.28 -1.15
CA GLU A 57 4.58 5.71 -1.57
C GLU A 57 3.58 5.66 -0.43
N GLU A 58 4.04 5.43 0.79
CA GLU A 58 3.18 5.45 1.97
C GLU A 58 2.72 6.87 2.28
N ALA A 59 3.62 7.85 2.11
CA ALA A 59 3.26 9.25 2.19
C ALA A 59 2.20 9.63 1.14
N PHE A 60 2.35 9.16 -0.10
CA PHE A 60 1.34 9.37 -1.15
C PHE A 60 -0.01 8.74 -0.77
N GLN A 61 -0.02 7.51 -0.27
CA GLN A 61 -1.24 6.82 0.17
C GLN A 61 -1.89 7.55 1.35
N THR A 62 -1.10 8.00 2.31
CA THR A 62 -1.56 8.81 3.45
C THR A 62 -2.23 10.11 2.98
N ILE A 63 -1.65 10.79 1.98
CA ILE A 63 -2.23 11.99 1.38
C ILE A 63 -3.58 11.68 0.71
N LEU A 64 -3.68 10.58 -0.05
CA LEU A 64 -4.94 10.18 -0.70
C LEU A 64 -6.05 9.93 0.32
N VAL A 65 -5.77 9.17 1.37
CA VAL A 65 -6.73 8.90 2.45
C VAL A 65 -7.09 10.20 3.18
N SER A 66 -6.10 11.03 3.50
CA SER A 66 -6.33 12.34 4.13
C SER A 66 -7.26 13.22 3.32
N LYS A 67 -7.04 13.32 2.00
CA LYS A 67 -7.90 14.10 1.10
C LYS A 67 -9.32 13.55 1.00
N ALA A 68 -9.50 12.24 1.06
CA ALA A 68 -10.82 11.62 1.13
C ALA A 68 -11.53 11.97 2.45
N LEU A 69 -10.83 11.89 3.57
CA LEU A 69 -11.38 12.26 4.89
C LEU A 69 -11.72 13.74 4.97
N GLU A 70 -10.90 14.65 4.45
CA GLU A 70 -11.20 16.09 4.36
C GLU A 70 -12.51 16.33 3.60
N LYS A 71 -12.74 15.63 2.47
CA LYS A 71 -14.00 15.72 1.71
C LYS A 71 -15.21 15.21 2.49
N LEU A 72 -15.00 14.31 3.44
CA LEU A 72 -16.03 13.81 4.35
C LEU A 72 -16.21 14.70 5.59
N GLY A 73 -15.50 15.83 5.67
CA GLY A 73 -15.65 16.82 6.73
C GLY A 73 -14.73 16.66 7.94
N TYR A 74 -13.79 15.70 7.90
CA TYR A 74 -12.79 15.56 8.96
C TYR A 74 -11.74 16.68 8.90
N THR A 75 -11.25 17.10 10.05
CA THR A 75 -10.05 17.93 10.16
C THR A 75 -8.84 17.00 10.22
N VAL A 76 -8.02 16.97 9.16
CA VAL A 76 -6.84 16.10 9.09
C VAL A 76 -5.60 16.90 9.46
N LYS A 77 -4.89 16.46 10.50
CA LYS A 77 -3.59 17.03 10.90
C LYS A 77 -2.49 16.62 9.92
N ALA A 78 -1.36 17.33 9.97
CA ALA A 78 -0.17 16.92 9.25
C ALA A 78 0.25 15.50 9.68
N PRO A 79 0.60 14.61 8.73
CA PRO A 79 1.09 13.28 9.06
C PRO A 79 2.35 13.33 9.93
N GLN A 80 2.44 12.44 10.90
CA GLN A 80 3.66 12.22 11.68
C GLN A 80 4.41 11.01 11.14
N GLU A 81 5.71 11.16 10.96
CA GLU A 81 6.58 10.08 10.53
C GLU A 81 7.04 9.25 11.74
N THR A 82 6.94 7.93 11.62
CA THR A 82 7.32 6.99 12.70
C THR A 82 7.69 5.63 12.13
N GLU A 83 8.41 4.85 12.91
CA GLU A 83 8.70 3.45 12.60
C GLU A 83 7.46 2.56 12.87
N TYR A 84 7.36 1.42 12.18
CA TYR A 84 6.16 0.58 12.18
C TYR A 84 5.73 0.08 13.55
N ALA A 85 6.67 -0.42 14.35
CA ALA A 85 6.34 -0.91 15.70
C ALA A 85 5.75 0.21 16.57
N THR A 86 6.39 1.39 16.57
CA THR A 86 5.92 2.57 17.30
C THR A 86 4.58 3.06 16.76
N GLY A 87 4.41 3.05 15.44
CA GLY A 87 3.17 3.46 14.79
C GLY A 87 1.98 2.60 15.19
N HIS A 88 2.13 1.26 15.20
CA HIS A 88 1.07 0.37 15.66
C HIS A 88 0.70 0.60 17.13
N LEU A 89 1.69 0.83 17.99
CA LEU A 89 1.44 1.18 19.40
C LEU A 89 0.73 2.53 19.55
N ALA A 90 1.13 3.55 18.79
CA ALA A 90 0.48 4.87 18.81
C ALA A 90 -0.99 4.78 18.40
N LEU A 91 -1.31 3.96 17.38
CA LEU A 91 -2.70 3.69 16.99
C LEU A 91 -3.46 2.98 18.11
N ALA A 92 -2.89 1.95 18.71
CA ALA A 92 -3.53 1.16 19.77
C ALA A 92 -3.79 1.96 21.05
N ASN A 93 -2.96 2.98 21.33
CA ASN A 93 -3.10 3.88 22.47
C ASN A 93 -4.01 5.09 22.18
N GLY A 94 -4.36 5.34 20.92
CA GLY A 94 -5.14 6.51 20.52
C GLY A 94 -4.32 7.80 20.33
N ASP A 95 -3.00 7.72 20.33
CA ASP A 95 -2.08 8.85 20.06
C ASP A 95 -2.11 9.22 18.57
N ALA A 96 -2.45 8.28 17.71
CA ALA A 96 -2.71 8.45 16.29
C ALA A 96 -4.08 7.85 15.91
N THR A 97 -4.65 8.30 14.79
CA THR A 97 -5.99 7.88 14.37
C THR A 97 -5.95 6.83 13.28
N PHE A 98 -5.04 6.97 12.31
CA PHE A 98 -4.89 6.00 11.23
C PHE A 98 -3.48 5.98 10.67
N MET A 99 -3.14 4.83 10.09
CA MET A 99 -2.01 4.61 9.20
C MET A 99 -2.57 4.04 7.89
N ALA A 100 -2.28 4.69 6.77
CA ALA A 100 -2.84 4.30 5.48
C ALA A 100 -2.25 2.99 4.96
N THR A 101 -1.09 2.59 5.46
CA THR A 101 -0.34 1.43 4.97
C THR A 101 -0.11 0.40 6.06
N HIS A 102 -0.53 -0.83 5.78
CA HIS A 102 -0.19 -2.00 6.56
C HIS A 102 0.17 -3.13 5.60
N TRP A 103 1.39 -3.62 5.67
CA TRP A 103 1.90 -4.68 4.80
C TRP A 103 1.64 -6.05 5.43
N ASP A 104 0.54 -6.67 5.09
CA ASP A 104 0.18 -7.99 5.60
C ASP A 104 0.68 -9.09 4.63
N PRO A 105 1.34 -10.16 5.09
CA PRO A 105 1.56 -10.56 6.49
C PRO A 105 2.81 -9.95 7.17
N LEU A 106 3.63 -9.16 6.46
CA LEU A 106 4.92 -8.63 6.94
C LEU A 106 4.82 -7.90 8.30
N HIS A 107 3.73 -7.15 8.51
CA HIS A 107 3.50 -6.40 9.75
C HIS A 107 2.63 -7.15 10.76
N ALA A 108 2.37 -8.44 10.58
CA ALA A 108 1.50 -9.21 11.45
C ALA A 108 1.95 -9.19 12.92
N ASP A 109 3.27 -9.23 13.17
CA ASP A 109 3.82 -9.17 14.52
C ASP A 109 3.66 -7.80 15.15
N PHE A 110 3.89 -6.72 14.42
CA PHE A 110 3.64 -5.36 14.92
C PHE A 110 2.17 -5.18 15.30
N TYR A 111 1.26 -5.68 14.47
CA TYR A 111 -0.17 -5.66 14.72
C TYR A 111 -0.56 -6.44 15.98
N ARG A 112 -0.10 -7.70 16.11
CA ARG A 112 -0.38 -8.54 17.29
C ARG A 112 0.18 -7.93 18.57
N ASN A 113 1.41 -7.46 18.54
CA ASN A 113 2.09 -6.89 19.71
C ASN A 113 1.46 -5.57 20.18
N ALA A 114 0.78 -4.86 19.30
CA ALA A 114 0.01 -3.66 19.65
C ALA A 114 -1.40 -3.95 20.18
N GLY A 115 -1.80 -5.23 20.24
CA GLY A 115 -3.09 -5.67 20.76
C GLY A 115 -4.06 -6.22 19.72
N GLY A 116 -3.64 -6.28 18.44
CA GLY A 116 -4.41 -6.92 17.36
C GLY A 116 -5.82 -6.37 17.23
N ASP A 117 -6.77 -7.26 16.92
CA ASP A 117 -8.18 -6.90 16.67
C ASP A 117 -8.90 -6.33 17.91
N ASP A 118 -8.34 -6.51 19.12
CA ASP A 118 -8.89 -5.91 20.34
C ASP A 118 -8.63 -4.40 20.44
N LYS A 119 -7.62 -3.89 19.77
CA LYS A 119 -7.18 -2.49 19.82
C LYS A 119 -7.18 -1.80 18.46
N LEU A 120 -6.96 -2.54 17.41
CA LEU A 120 -6.77 -2.02 16.05
C LEU A 120 -7.85 -2.57 15.12
N TRP A 121 -8.24 -1.76 14.17
CA TRP A 121 -9.18 -2.17 13.13
C TRP A 121 -8.51 -2.04 11.76
N ARG A 122 -8.62 -3.11 10.95
CA ARG A 122 -8.17 -3.12 9.56
C ARG A 122 -9.17 -3.86 8.69
N GLN A 123 -9.46 -3.35 7.51
CA GLN A 123 -10.39 -3.99 6.60
C GLN A 123 -10.08 -3.65 5.14
N GLY A 124 -10.21 -4.66 4.29
CA GLY A 124 -10.02 -4.53 2.86
C GLY A 124 -8.55 -4.46 2.46
N THR A 125 -8.32 -4.40 1.15
CA THR A 125 -6.98 -4.27 0.56
C THR A 125 -7.10 -3.42 -0.69
N TYR A 126 -6.43 -2.28 -0.73
CA TYR A 126 -6.45 -1.38 -1.88
C TYR A 126 -5.22 -1.51 -2.79
N VAL A 127 -4.11 -2.07 -2.29
CA VAL A 127 -2.96 -2.46 -3.10
C VAL A 127 -2.86 -3.97 -3.11
N ARG A 128 -2.88 -4.58 -4.29
CA ARG A 128 -2.87 -6.04 -4.49
C ARG A 128 -1.65 -6.45 -5.30
N ASN A 129 -1.27 -7.74 -5.20
CA ASN A 129 -0.15 -8.32 -5.94
C ASN A 129 1.18 -7.63 -5.66
N SER A 130 1.36 -7.16 -4.43
CA SER A 130 2.64 -6.65 -3.95
C SER A 130 3.64 -7.79 -3.90
N LEU A 131 4.87 -7.51 -4.34
CA LEU A 131 6.00 -8.45 -4.28
C LEU A 131 7.09 -7.83 -3.42
N GLN A 132 7.90 -8.67 -2.79
CA GLN A 132 9.13 -8.26 -2.14
C GLN A 132 10.17 -9.35 -2.27
N GLY A 133 11.45 -8.98 -2.29
CA GLY A 133 12.53 -9.95 -2.41
C GLY A 133 13.82 -9.35 -2.96
N TYR A 134 14.70 -10.25 -3.35
CA TYR A 134 16.05 -9.93 -3.83
C TYR A 134 16.07 -9.76 -5.33
N LEU A 135 16.81 -8.76 -5.80
CA LEU A 135 17.10 -8.58 -7.22
C LEU A 135 18.61 -8.40 -7.43
N ILE A 136 19.05 -8.84 -8.59
CA ILE A 136 20.39 -8.57 -9.12
C ILE A 136 20.28 -8.01 -10.54
N ASP A 137 21.34 -7.36 -11.02
CA ASP A 137 21.36 -6.91 -12.40
C ASP A 137 21.27 -8.09 -13.37
N LYS A 138 20.49 -7.88 -14.43
CA LYS A 138 20.20 -8.93 -15.42
C LYS A 138 21.46 -9.43 -16.14
N LYS A 139 22.43 -8.55 -16.38
CA LYS A 139 23.68 -8.93 -17.04
C LYS A 139 24.44 -9.98 -16.22
N THR A 140 24.61 -9.76 -14.92
CA THR A 140 25.28 -10.70 -14.01
C THR A 140 24.46 -11.99 -13.87
N ALA A 141 23.13 -11.88 -13.73
CA ALA A 141 22.24 -13.04 -13.67
C ALA A 141 22.37 -13.94 -14.89
N ASP A 142 22.32 -13.37 -16.10
CA ASP A 142 22.41 -14.12 -17.35
C ASP A 142 23.80 -14.75 -17.58
N GLN A 143 24.84 -14.00 -17.25
CA GLN A 143 26.23 -14.44 -17.43
C GLN A 143 26.58 -15.63 -16.52
N TYR A 144 26.19 -15.58 -15.26
CA TYR A 144 26.54 -16.56 -14.23
C TYR A 144 25.42 -17.55 -13.91
N LYS A 145 24.26 -17.44 -14.61
CA LYS A 145 23.06 -18.27 -14.39
C LYS A 145 22.54 -18.24 -12.96
N ILE A 146 22.56 -17.05 -12.35
CA ILE A 146 22.08 -16.87 -10.99
C ILE A 146 20.55 -16.62 -11.04
N THR A 147 19.79 -17.53 -10.45
CA THR A 147 18.32 -17.50 -10.43
C THR A 147 17.74 -17.62 -9.03
N HIS A 148 18.55 -18.05 -8.04
CA HIS A 148 18.12 -18.30 -6.66
C HIS A 148 19.05 -17.61 -5.68
N ILE A 149 18.50 -17.10 -4.58
CA ILE A 149 19.31 -16.48 -3.53
C ILE A 149 20.31 -17.46 -2.92
N SER A 150 19.96 -18.75 -2.80
CA SER A 150 20.83 -19.78 -2.24
C SER A 150 22.14 -19.99 -3.01
N GLN A 151 22.21 -19.61 -4.28
CA GLN A 151 23.45 -19.72 -5.07
C GLN A 151 24.56 -18.79 -4.56
N LEU A 152 24.19 -17.74 -3.80
CA LEU A 152 25.17 -16.86 -3.15
C LEU A 152 25.89 -17.52 -1.97
N SER A 153 25.59 -18.77 -1.63
CA SER A 153 26.40 -19.58 -0.73
C SER A 153 27.76 -19.97 -1.36
N ASP A 154 27.87 -19.93 -2.70
CA ASP A 154 29.13 -20.06 -3.40
C ASP A 154 29.94 -18.75 -3.28
N PRO A 155 31.13 -18.78 -2.63
CA PRO A 155 31.94 -17.58 -2.48
C PRO A 155 32.35 -16.91 -3.79
N ALA A 156 32.50 -17.69 -4.88
CA ALA A 156 32.85 -17.15 -6.19
C ALA A 156 31.71 -16.30 -6.77
N LEU A 157 30.46 -16.72 -6.59
CA LEU A 157 29.29 -15.96 -7.02
C LEU A 157 29.02 -14.77 -6.09
N ALA A 158 29.15 -14.95 -4.78
CA ALA A 158 29.01 -13.88 -3.81
C ALA A 158 29.98 -12.72 -4.08
N LYS A 159 31.24 -13.04 -4.37
CA LYS A 159 32.30 -12.05 -4.66
C LYS A 159 31.98 -11.13 -5.85
N LEU A 160 31.08 -11.51 -6.75
CA LEU A 160 30.65 -10.65 -7.87
C LEU A 160 29.98 -9.36 -7.35
N PHE A 161 29.36 -9.43 -6.18
CA PHE A 161 28.63 -8.34 -5.53
C PHE A 161 29.41 -7.71 -4.37
N ASP A 162 30.66 -8.07 -4.16
CA ASP A 162 31.53 -7.48 -3.18
C ASP A 162 31.89 -6.05 -3.58
N THR A 163 31.55 -5.10 -2.75
CA THR A 163 31.73 -3.67 -3.02
C THR A 163 32.84 -3.04 -2.19
N ASN A 164 33.23 -3.71 -1.09
CA ASN A 164 34.18 -3.21 -0.09
C ASN A 164 35.48 -4.00 -0.02
N GLY A 165 35.56 -5.17 -0.72
CA GLY A 165 36.75 -6.00 -0.81
C GLY A 165 36.91 -7.02 0.31
N ASP A 166 35.85 -7.33 1.07
CA ASP A 166 35.87 -8.29 2.18
C ASP A 166 35.61 -9.73 1.73
N GLY A 167 35.31 -9.95 0.45
CA GLY A 167 35.04 -11.23 -0.17
C GLY A 167 33.61 -11.70 -0.06
N LYS A 168 32.70 -10.91 0.51
CA LYS A 168 31.27 -11.21 0.62
C LYS A 168 30.45 -10.37 -0.33
N ALA A 169 29.27 -10.87 -0.68
CA ALA A 169 28.27 -10.06 -1.38
C ALA A 169 27.69 -8.97 -0.45
N ASP A 170 27.67 -7.74 -0.90
CA ASP A 170 27.05 -6.63 -0.21
C ASP A 170 25.58 -6.52 -0.62
N LEU A 171 24.68 -7.05 0.20
CA LEU A 171 23.25 -6.93 0.00
C LEU A 171 22.77 -5.56 0.50
N THR A 172 22.29 -4.70 -0.39
CA THR A 172 21.52 -3.51 -0.02
C THR A 172 20.19 -3.98 0.59
N GLY A 173 20.05 -3.82 1.90
CA GLY A 173 18.91 -4.27 2.68
C GLY A 173 18.01 -3.14 3.15
N CYS A 174 17.43 -3.29 4.33
CA CYS A 174 16.40 -2.41 4.86
C CYS A 174 16.87 -1.60 6.07
N ASN A 175 16.07 -0.60 6.46
CA ASN A 175 16.27 0.07 7.73
C ASN A 175 16.15 -0.94 8.89
N PRO A 176 16.96 -0.81 9.93
CA PRO A 176 16.75 -1.54 11.17
C PRO A 176 15.34 -1.29 11.74
N GLY A 177 14.68 -2.35 12.20
CA GLY A 177 13.32 -2.28 12.73
C GLY A 177 12.19 -2.42 11.70
N TRP A 178 12.52 -2.49 10.41
CA TRP A 178 11.52 -2.80 9.38
C TRP A 178 11.25 -4.30 9.28
N GLY A 179 10.04 -4.67 8.83
CA GLY A 179 9.70 -6.08 8.63
C GLY A 179 10.61 -6.80 7.63
N CYS A 180 11.09 -6.12 6.60
CA CYS A 180 12.02 -6.69 5.63
C CYS A 180 13.41 -6.99 6.23
N GLU A 181 13.86 -6.27 7.25
CA GLU A 181 15.07 -6.64 8.00
C GLU A 181 14.93 -8.03 8.60
N LEU A 182 13.81 -8.29 9.29
CA LEU A 182 13.54 -9.58 9.92
C LEU A 182 13.51 -10.72 8.87
N VAL A 183 12.88 -10.47 7.71
CA VAL A 183 12.84 -11.42 6.59
C VAL A 183 14.25 -11.72 6.09
N ILE A 184 15.05 -10.70 5.81
CA ILE A 184 16.42 -10.86 5.31
C ILE A 184 17.26 -11.64 6.33
N GLU A 185 17.25 -11.26 7.60
CA GLU A 185 18.01 -11.91 8.65
C GLU A 185 17.63 -13.40 8.81
N HIS A 186 16.34 -13.70 8.76
CA HIS A 186 15.85 -15.08 8.76
C HIS A 186 16.40 -15.85 7.56
N GLN A 187 16.28 -15.30 6.35
CA GLN A 187 16.66 -15.97 5.11
C GLN A 187 18.17 -16.16 4.97
N LEU A 188 18.99 -15.19 5.42
CA LEU A 188 20.44 -15.37 5.49
C LEU A 188 20.83 -16.59 6.34
N THR A 189 20.09 -16.84 7.41
CA THR A 189 20.30 -18.04 8.25
C THR A 189 19.77 -19.28 7.57
N ALA A 190 18.54 -19.28 7.09
CA ALA A 190 17.88 -20.43 6.46
C ALA A 190 18.63 -20.95 5.23
N TYR A 191 19.17 -20.04 4.43
CA TYR A 191 19.96 -20.38 3.24
C TYR A 191 21.47 -20.49 3.49
N LYS A 192 21.94 -20.40 4.76
CA LYS A 192 23.34 -20.49 5.16
C LYS A 192 24.24 -19.44 4.46
N LEU A 193 23.73 -18.23 4.27
CA LEU A 193 24.41 -17.16 3.54
C LEU A 193 25.26 -16.25 4.43
N ARG A 194 25.21 -16.37 5.77
CA ARG A 194 25.93 -15.47 6.68
C ARG A 194 27.46 -15.45 6.51
N GLY A 195 28.02 -16.52 5.93
CA GLY A 195 29.45 -16.57 5.61
C GLY A 195 29.84 -15.83 4.32
N THR A 196 28.88 -15.61 3.43
CA THR A 196 29.13 -15.12 2.06
C THR A 196 28.35 -13.85 1.70
N VAL A 197 27.38 -13.44 2.50
CA VAL A 197 26.55 -12.24 2.27
C VAL A 197 26.56 -11.35 3.51
N THR A 198 26.82 -10.07 3.32
CA THR A 198 26.68 -9.02 4.31
C THR A 198 25.37 -8.27 4.05
N HIS A 199 24.50 -8.18 5.07
CA HIS A 199 23.29 -7.36 5.02
C HIS A 199 23.63 -5.91 5.38
N ASN A 200 23.73 -5.05 4.39
CA ASN A 200 23.96 -3.62 4.59
C ASN A 200 22.65 -2.96 5.01
N GLN A 201 22.58 -2.55 6.26
CA GLN A 201 21.44 -1.88 6.87
C GLN A 201 21.70 -0.38 7.02
N GLY A 202 20.63 0.41 6.99
CA GLY A 202 20.71 1.85 7.15
C GLY A 202 19.54 2.57 6.49
N SER A 203 19.71 3.84 6.18
CA SER A 203 18.71 4.58 5.40
C SER A 203 18.51 3.93 4.03
N TYR A 204 17.39 3.26 3.82
CA TYR A 204 17.09 2.59 2.55
C TYR A 204 17.17 3.55 1.36
N ALA A 205 16.71 4.80 1.54
CA ALA A 205 16.78 5.80 0.48
C ALA A 205 18.23 6.08 0.04
N ALA A 206 19.18 6.15 0.97
CA ALA A 206 20.59 6.35 0.67
C ALA A 206 21.21 5.10 0.04
N LEU A 207 20.95 3.93 0.60
CA LEU A 207 21.48 2.66 0.11
C LEU A 207 21.00 2.33 -1.32
N ILE A 208 19.72 2.56 -1.61
CA ILE A 208 19.19 2.30 -2.95
C ILE A 208 19.67 3.32 -3.99
N ALA A 209 19.93 4.57 -3.57
CA ALA A 209 20.54 5.57 -4.45
C ALA A 209 21.95 5.16 -4.88
N ASP A 210 22.77 4.63 -3.94
CA ASP A 210 24.09 4.08 -4.25
C ASP A 210 23.99 2.85 -5.17
N THR A 211 23.05 1.93 -4.90
CA THR A 211 22.78 0.77 -5.76
C THR A 211 22.47 1.19 -7.20
N ILE A 212 21.61 2.21 -7.39
CA ILE A 212 21.30 2.75 -8.72
C ILE A 212 22.53 3.38 -9.37
N ALA A 213 23.34 4.11 -8.60
CA ALA A 213 24.58 4.71 -9.11
C ALA A 213 25.57 3.64 -9.57
N ARG A 214 25.73 2.55 -8.84
CA ARG A 214 26.56 1.39 -9.20
C ARG A 214 26.05 0.72 -10.48
N TYR A 215 24.75 0.48 -10.59
CA TYR A 215 24.14 -0.06 -11.80
C TYR A 215 24.44 0.79 -13.03
N LYS A 216 24.30 2.13 -12.93
CA LYS A 216 24.64 3.07 -14.01
C LYS A 216 26.13 3.03 -14.42
N GLN A 217 27.01 2.61 -13.51
CA GLN A 217 28.44 2.38 -13.80
C GLN A 217 28.69 0.99 -14.42
N GLY A 218 27.66 0.18 -14.68
CA GLY A 218 27.78 -1.17 -15.22
C GLY A 218 28.31 -2.20 -14.24
N LYS A 219 28.33 -1.88 -12.93
CA LYS A 219 28.78 -2.77 -11.85
C LYS A 219 27.64 -3.69 -11.40
N PRO A 220 27.95 -4.93 -10.95
CA PRO A 220 26.96 -5.81 -10.35
C PRO A 220 26.31 -5.18 -9.11
N ILE A 221 25.00 -5.46 -8.94
CA ILE A 221 24.21 -5.00 -7.80
C ILE A 221 23.42 -6.16 -7.21
N LEU A 222 23.25 -6.16 -5.89
CA LEU A 222 22.39 -7.06 -5.13
C LEU A 222 21.61 -6.22 -4.12
N TYR A 223 20.29 -6.27 -4.21
CA TYR A 223 19.46 -5.45 -3.33
C TYR A 223 18.11 -6.11 -3.04
N TYR A 224 17.51 -5.72 -1.93
CA TYR A 224 16.15 -6.07 -1.54
C TYR A 224 15.21 -4.91 -1.83
N THR A 225 14.04 -5.20 -2.39
CA THR A 225 13.02 -4.19 -2.66
C THR A 225 11.63 -4.82 -2.69
N TRP A 226 10.63 -4.00 -2.94
CA TRP A 226 9.23 -4.41 -3.05
C TRP A 226 8.53 -3.69 -4.21
N THR A 227 7.32 -4.13 -4.54
CA THR A 227 6.43 -3.47 -5.50
C THR A 227 5.04 -3.28 -4.86
N PRO A 228 4.36 -2.16 -5.14
CA PRO A 228 4.81 -1.01 -5.96
C PRO A 228 5.85 -0.14 -5.23
N TYR A 229 6.93 0.19 -5.89
CA TYR A 229 7.95 1.14 -5.43
C TYR A 229 8.62 1.81 -6.64
N TRP A 230 8.98 3.10 -6.52
CA TRP A 230 9.53 3.89 -7.61
C TRP A 230 10.82 3.29 -8.22
N VAL A 231 11.59 2.54 -7.43
CA VAL A 231 12.82 1.87 -7.85
C VAL A 231 12.56 0.96 -9.05
N SER A 232 11.41 0.26 -9.09
CA SER A 232 11.03 -0.60 -10.22
C SER A 232 10.77 0.15 -11.53
N GLY A 233 10.61 1.48 -11.48
CA GLY A 233 10.56 2.34 -12.66
C GLY A 233 11.95 2.71 -13.18
N VAL A 234 12.98 2.66 -12.33
CA VAL A 234 14.39 2.99 -12.65
C VAL A 234 15.19 1.73 -12.97
N LEU A 235 15.05 0.72 -12.14
CA LEU A 235 15.63 -0.64 -12.31
C LEU A 235 14.47 -1.58 -12.65
N GLN A 236 14.16 -1.70 -13.95
CA GLN A 236 12.95 -2.40 -14.40
C GLN A 236 13.14 -3.92 -14.32
N PRO A 237 12.34 -4.65 -13.50
CA PRO A 237 12.39 -6.10 -13.46
C PRO A 237 12.12 -6.73 -14.83
N GLY A 238 12.92 -7.74 -15.19
CA GLY A 238 12.88 -8.41 -16.49
C GLY A 238 13.70 -7.73 -17.58
N LYS A 239 13.99 -6.43 -17.46
CA LYS A 239 14.81 -5.67 -18.40
C LYS A 239 16.20 -5.35 -17.85
N ASP A 240 16.25 -4.66 -16.73
CA ASP A 240 17.49 -4.18 -16.11
C ASP A 240 17.97 -5.13 -15.01
N VAL A 241 17.01 -5.69 -14.28
CA VAL A 241 17.24 -6.57 -13.12
C VAL A 241 16.30 -7.77 -13.15
N VAL A 242 16.61 -8.79 -12.36
CA VAL A 242 15.79 -10.00 -12.21
C VAL A 242 15.57 -10.33 -10.75
N TRP A 243 14.36 -10.82 -10.43
CA TRP A 243 14.05 -11.39 -9.13
C TRP A 243 14.79 -12.71 -8.93
N LEU A 244 15.44 -12.86 -7.78
CA LEU A 244 15.95 -14.14 -7.34
C LEU A 244 14.84 -14.95 -6.68
N GLN A 245 14.77 -16.23 -7.02
CA GLN A 245 13.83 -17.13 -6.38
C GLN A 245 14.25 -17.40 -4.93
N VAL A 246 13.25 -17.48 -4.07
CA VAL A 246 13.35 -17.83 -2.65
C VAL A 246 12.44 -19.04 -2.42
N PRO A 247 12.93 -20.28 -2.71
CA PRO A 247 12.08 -21.48 -2.78
C PRO A 247 11.39 -21.84 -1.47
N HIS A 248 11.98 -21.48 -0.34
CA HIS A 248 11.38 -21.63 0.98
C HIS A 248 11.71 -20.39 1.79
N SER A 249 10.71 -19.69 2.17
CA SER A 249 10.82 -18.53 3.00
C SER A 249 9.61 -18.48 3.88
N SER A 250 9.85 -18.43 5.15
CA SER A 250 8.86 -17.98 6.11
C SER A 250 9.59 -17.37 7.29
N LEU A 251 9.00 -16.42 7.87
CA LEU A 251 9.18 -16.15 9.28
C LEU A 251 8.14 -16.95 10.03
#